data_de60d4deb0abd8b2dd42172cedac945c
#
_entry.id   de60d4deb0abd8b2dd42172cedac945c
#
_cell.length_a   1.000
_cell.length_b   1.000
_cell.length_c   1.000
_cell.angle_alpha   90.00
_cell.angle_beta   90.00
_cell.angle_gamma   90.00
#
_symmetry.space_group_name_H-M   'P 1'
#
loop_
_entity.id
_entity.type
_entity.pdbx_description
1 polymer ?
#
loop_
_entity_poly.entity_id
_entity_poly.type
_entity_poly.pdbx_seq_one_letter_code
_entity_poly.pdbx_strand_id
1 'polypeptide(L)'
;MKKYNIPNYIRYKEDLKEIMPEKSFWNEYTRDELITKFLPLVENLARKFSTGQQASGVLSILDLLQIGGEALTRAVDKLDWNTLNNSEDMEKTLKSFFSKRIKGLIRRRIDMARGDIRIPEHKMNEIRKNPKDKKMISMFFNSIFLSIDDEPVNEYGENLAFQLPDKSEPYNIQLLNVYLKSLMNKHLNEKEYEVLRMSYGLDCDKFSAKEIA
;
A
#
# COMPACT_ATOMS: atom_id res chain seq x y z
N MET A 1 5.28 -16.35 -1.01
CA MET A 1 3.88 -16.24 -0.51
C MET A 1 3.24 -17.62 -0.45
N LYS A 2 2.79 -18.10 0.73
CA LYS A 2 2.10 -19.39 0.82
C LYS A 2 0.74 -19.26 0.10
N LYS A 3 0.53 -20.01 -0.97
CA LYS A 3 -0.76 -20.08 -1.66
C LYS A 3 -1.83 -20.62 -0.70
N TYR A 4 -2.99 -19.96 -0.68
CA TYR A 4 -4.14 -20.42 0.09
C TYR A 4 -4.54 -21.83 -0.33
N ASN A 5 -4.73 -22.74 0.64
CA ASN A 5 -5.00 -24.15 0.38
C ASN A 5 -6.52 -24.40 0.30
N ILE A 6 -7.02 -24.64 -0.92
CA ILE A 6 -8.43 -24.95 -1.18
C ILE A 6 -8.91 -26.22 -0.47
N PRO A 7 -8.13 -27.34 -0.40
CA PRO A 7 -8.54 -28.52 0.36
C PRO A 7 -8.82 -28.24 1.83
N ASN A 8 -8.04 -27.39 2.50
CA ASN A 8 -8.30 -27.03 3.89
C ASN A 8 -9.62 -26.27 4.07
N TYR A 9 -10.02 -25.45 3.08
CA TYR A 9 -11.31 -24.79 3.10
C TYR A 9 -12.48 -25.76 2.97
N ILE A 10 -12.36 -26.76 2.09
CA ILE A 10 -13.41 -27.79 1.91
C ILE A 10 -13.55 -28.57 3.20
N ARG A 11 -12.44 -29.06 3.75
CA ARG A 11 -12.43 -29.77 5.03
C ARG A 11 -13.02 -28.96 6.17
N TYR A 12 -12.62 -27.72 6.32
CA TYR A 12 -13.19 -26.83 7.33
C TYR A 12 -14.71 -26.66 7.19
N LYS A 13 -15.24 -26.60 5.98
CA LYS A 13 -16.68 -26.52 5.73
C LYS A 13 -17.41 -27.82 6.05
N GLU A 14 -16.76 -28.96 5.88
CA GLU A 14 -17.28 -30.29 6.26
C GLU A 14 -17.28 -30.44 7.78
N ASP A 15 -16.16 -30.13 8.43
CA ASP A 15 -16.04 -30.15 9.90
C ASP A 15 -17.11 -29.25 10.59
N LEU A 16 -17.40 -28.08 10.00
CA LEU A 16 -18.45 -27.20 10.52
C LEU A 16 -19.85 -27.82 10.42
N LYS A 17 -20.13 -28.58 9.35
CA LYS A 17 -21.43 -29.25 9.20
C LYS A 17 -21.62 -30.38 10.22
N GLU A 18 -20.52 -31.07 10.57
CA GLU A 18 -20.56 -32.16 11.56
C GLU A 18 -20.71 -31.63 13.00
N ILE A 19 -20.04 -30.54 13.32
CA ILE A 19 -20.00 -29.98 14.69
C ILE A 19 -21.25 -29.15 15.01
N MET A 20 -21.83 -28.49 14.02
CA MET A 20 -22.97 -27.60 14.24
C MET A 20 -24.30 -28.27 13.92
N PRO A 21 -25.18 -28.49 14.93
CA PRO A 21 -26.54 -28.96 14.69
C PRO A 21 -27.33 -27.94 13.88
N GLU A 22 -28.04 -28.40 12.84
CA GLU A 22 -28.97 -27.57 12.13
C GLU A 22 -30.18 -27.29 13.03
N LYS A 23 -30.38 -26.02 13.36
CA LYS A 23 -31.56 -25.55 14.11
C LYS A 23 -32.66 -25.15 13.13
N SER A 24 -33.93 -25.37 13.54
CA SER A 24 -35.07 -25.12 12.71
C SER A 24 -35.30 -23.62 12.43
N PHE A 25 -34.95 -22.77 13.40
CA PHE A 25 -35.11 -21.32 13.28
C PHE A 25 -33.78 -20.58 13.52
N TRP A 26 -33.57 -19.52 12.77
CA TRP A 26 -32.37 -18.70 12.86
C TRP A 26 -32.21 -17.96 14.19
N ASN A 27 -33.32 -17.68 14.88
CA ASN A 27 -33.33 -17.03 16.19
C ASN A 27 -32.85 -17.94 17.32
N GLU A 28 -32.78 -19.26 17.09
CA GLU A 28 -32.32 -20.24 18.08
C GLU A 28 -30.79 -20.34 18.14
N TYR A 29 -30.10 -19.80 17.12
CA TYR A 29 -28.66 -19.75 17.11
C TYR A 29 -28.14 -18.70 18.09
N THR A 30 -27.19 -19.10 18.93
CA THR A 30 -26.47 -18.15 19.75
C THR A 30 -25.60 -17.24 18.87
N ARG A 31 -25.15 -16.11 19.43
CA ARG A 31 -24.25 -15.17 18.75
C ARG A 31 -23.04 -15.87 18.12
N ASP A 32 -22.37 -16.73 18.92
CA ASP A 32 -21.14 -17.39 18.51
C ASP A 32 -21.39 -18.50 17.48
N GLU A 33 -22.50 -19.22 17.60
CA GLU A 33 -22.94 -20.19 16.58
C GLU A 33 -23.21 -19.51 15.23
N LEU A 34 -23.86 -18.34 15.25
CA LEU A 34 -24.11 -17.56 14.03
C LEU A 34 -22.79 -17.12 13.38
N ILE A 35 -21.86 -16.60 14.16
CA ILE A 35 -20.54 -16.19 13.66
C ILE A 35 -19.85 -17.39 13.02
N THR A 36 -19.80 -18.52 13.73
CA THR A 36 -19.14 -19.74 13.28
C THR A 36 -19.77 -20.28 11.98
N LYS A 37 -21.10 -20.30 11.91
CA LYS A 37 -21.84 -20.75 10.72
C LYS A 37 -21.56 -19.90 9.47
N PHE A 38 -21.29 -18.60 9.64
CA PHE A 38 -21.01 -17.68 8.52
C PHE A 38 -19.52 -17.43 8.28
N LEU A 39 -18.59 -18.04 9.03
CA LEU A 39 -17.16 -17.96 8.74
C LEU A 39 -16.78 -18.43 7.31
N PRO A 40 -17.36 -19.51 6.75
CA PRO A 40 -17.09 -19.90 5.36
C PRO A 40 -17.46 -18.80 4.34
N LEU A 41 -18.46 -17.97 4.63
CA LEU A 41 -18.81 -16.82 3.79
C LEU A 41 -17.70 -15.76 3.80
N VAL A 42 -17.11 -15.49 4.99
CA VAL A 42 -15.96 -14.58 5.13
C VAL A 42 -14.80 -15.07 4.29
N GLU A 43 -14.48 -16.35 4.38
CA GLU A 43 -13.37 -16.96 3.65
C GLU A 43 -13.56 -16.88 2.14
N ASN A 44 -14.77 -17.17 1.65
CA ASN A 44 -15.09 -17.05 0.23
C ASN A 44 -14.95 -15.61 -0.27
N LEU A 45 -15.36 -14.64 0.54
CA LEU A 45 -15.25 -13.22 0.19
C LEU A 45 -13.79 -12.76 0.26
N ALA A 46 -13.03 -13.13 1.29
CA ALA A 46 -11.61 -12.78 1.43
C ALA A 46 -10.79 -13.30 0.25
N ARG A 47 -11.03 -14.55 -0.20
CA ARG A 47 -10.37 -15.10 -1.40
C ARG A 47 -10.60 -14.26 -2.65
N LYS A 48 -11.80 -13.74 -2.85
CA LYS A 48 -12.10 -12.89 -4.02
C LYS A 48 -11.29 -11.60 -4.02
N PHE A 49 -10.91 -11.10 -2.85
CA PHE A 49 -10.04 -9.91 -2.73
C PHE A 49 -8.55 -10.25 -2.81
N SER A 50 -8.15 -11.47 -2.47
CA SER A 50 -6.75 -11.91 -2.46
C SER A 50 -6.23 -12.38 -3.82
N THR A 51 -7.12 -12.66 -4.78
CA THR A 51 -6.74 -13.17 -6.11
C THR A 51 -5.98 -12.16 -6.97
N GLY A 52 -5.99 -10.88 -6.62
CA GLY A 52 -5.17 -9.86 -7.26
C GLY A 52 -4.13 -9.33 -6.27
N GLN A 53 -2.87 -9.66 -6.47
CA GLN A 53 -1.77 -9.19 -5.62
C GLN A 53 -1.71 -7.65 -5.55
N GLN A 54 -2.13 -6.98 -6.63
CA GLN A 54 -2.30 -5.53 -6.70
C GLN A 54 -3.56 -5.02 -6.00
N ALA A 55 -4.55 -5.89 -5.75
CA ALA A 55 -5.81 -5.49 -5.15
C ALA A 55 -5.77 -5.45 -3.62
N SER A 56 -4.96 -6.31 -2.99
CA SER A 56 -4.86 -6.42 -1.52
C SER A 56 -3.76 -5.54 -0.91
N GLY A 57 -2.86 -4.98 -1.72
CA GLY A 57 -1.71 -4.23 -1.22
C GLY A 57 -0.79 -5.12 -0.39
N VAL A 58 -0.38 -4.66 0.78
CA VAL A 58 0.48 -5.37 1.73
C VAL A 58 -0.27 -6.48 2.49
N LEU A 59 -1.62 -6.47 2.47
CA LEU A 59 -2.44 -7.40 3.26
C LEU A 59 -2.38 -8.82 2.69
N SER A 60 -2.07 -9.77 3.57
CA SER A 60 -2.15 -11.20 3.29
C SER A 60 -3.60 -11.70 3.29
N ILE A 61 -3.83 -12.91 2.77
CA ILE A 61 -5.16 -13.54 2.86
C ILE A 61 -5.60 -13.76 4.31
N LEU A 62 -4.66 -14.01 5.23
CA LEU A 62 -4.96 -14.20 6.65
C LEU A 62 -5.43 -12.88 7.28
N ASP A 63 -4.82 -11.74 6.90
CA ASP A 63 -5.28 -10.43 7.34
C ASP A 63 -6.70 -10.15 6.83
N LEU A 64 -6.98 -10.48 5.57
CA LEU A 64 -8.32 -10.32 5.00
C LEU A 64 -9.37 -11.20 5.69
N LEU A 65 -9.00 -12.40 6.11
CA LEU A 65 -9.86 -13.29 6.89
C LEU A 65 -10.16 -12.72 8.26
N GLN A 66 -9.14 -12.20 8.97
CA GLN A 66 -9.33 -11.57 10.28
C GLN A 66 -10.21 -10.32 10.18
N ILE A 67 -9.96 -9.46 9.20
CA ILE A 67 -10.77 -8.27 8.94
C ILE A 67 -12.22 -8.64 8.59
N GLY A 68 -12.39 -9.68 7.79
CA GLY A 68 -13.71 -10.20 7.45
C GLY A 68 -14.43 -10.80 8.65
N GLY A 69 -13.72 -11.50 9.54
CA GLY A 69 -14.24 -12.02 10.82
C GLY A 69 -14.68 -10.90 11.75
N GLU A 70 -13.87 -9.86 11.90
CA GLU A 70 -14.23 -8.64 12.64
C GLU A 70 -15.52 -8.00 12.09
N ALA A 71 -15.64 -7.91 10.78
CA ALA A 71 -16.82 -7.36 10.14
C ALA A 71 -18.07 -8.20 10.37
N LEU A 72 -17.92 -9.54 10.32
CA LEU A 72 -19.00 -10.48 10.58
C LEU A 72 -19.49 -10.36 12.03
N THR A 73 -18.57 -10.37 13.00
CA THR A 73 -18.89 -10.25 14.43
C THR A 73 -19.68 -8.96 14.71
N ARG A 74 -19.17 -7.82 14.22
CA ARG A 74 -19.86 -6.53 14.34
C ARG A 74 -21.20 -6.50 13.61
N ALA A 75 -21.35 -7.28 12.55
CA ALA A 75 -22.61 -7.36 11.80
C ALA A 75 -23.64 -8.23 12.52
N VAL A 76 -23.22 -9.31 13.18
CA VAL A 76 -24.10 -10.14 14.04
C VAL A 76 -24.61 -9.31 15.21
N ASP A 77 -23.77 -8.51 15.86
CA ASP A 77 -24.18 -7.64 16.97
C ASP A 77 -25.21 -6.57 16.57
N LYS A 78 -25.31 -6.25 15.26
CA LYS A 78 -26.23 -5.26 14.71
C LYS A 78 -27.41 -5.89 13.96
N LEU A 79 -27.68 -7.16 14.18
CA LEU A 79 -28.82 -7.82 13.58
C LEU A 79 -30.13 -7.31 14.19
N ASP A 80 -31.05 -6.91 13.32
CA ASP A 80 -32.44 -6.62 13.68
C ASP A 80 -33.33 -7.78 13.25
N TRP A 81 -33.71 -8.58 14.23
CA TRP A 81 -34.52 -9.76 14.03
C TRP A 81 -35.97 -9.43 13.53
N ASN A 82 -36.48 -8.25 13.89
CA ASN A 82 -37.81 -7.84 13.44
C ASN A 82 -37.87 -7.64 11.91
N THR A 83 -36.81 -7.02 11.37
CA THR A 83 -36.69 -6.84 9.92
C THR A 83 -36.47 -8.16 9.19
N LEU A 84 -35.73 -9.10 9.81
CA LEU A 84 -35.40 -10.40 9.24
C LEU A 84 -36.63 -11.33 9.17
N ASN A 85 -37.47 -11.35 10.21
CA ASN A 85 -38.69 -12.20 10.28
C ASN A 85 -39.70 -11.86 9.19
N ASN A 86 -39.67 -10.65 8.63
CA ASN A 86 -40.54 -10.22 7.55
C ASN A 86 -40.02 -10.61 6.14
N SER A 87 -38.87 -11.28 6.03
CA SER A 87 -38.30 -11.67 4.75
C SER A 87 -38.75 -13.06 4.33
N GLU A 88 -39.04 -13.26 3.03
CA GLU A 88 -39.44 -14.56 2.45
C GLU A 88 -38.34 -15.62 2.58
N ASP A 89 -37.08 -15.22 2.46
CA ASP A 89 -35.90 -16.09 2.58
C ASP A 89 -34.90 -15.47 3.54
N MET A 90 -34.96 -15.90 4.80
CA MET A 90 -34.15 -15.38 5.88
C MET A 90 -32.66 -15.68 5.67
N GLU A 91 -32.31 -16.86 5.14
CA GLU A 91 -30.90 -17.24 4.90
C GLU A 91 -30.24 -16.34 3.84
N LYS A 92 -30.95 -16.10 2.74
CA LYS A 92 -30.49 -15.24 1.66
C LYS A 92 -30.33 -13.79 2.12
N THR A 93 -31.26 -13.33 2.94
CA THR A 93 -31.23 -11.99 3.53
C THR A 93 -30.06 -11.82 4.47
N LEU A 94 -29.79 -12.79 5.37
CA LEU A 94 -28.62 -12.81 6.24
C LEU A 94 -27.30 -12.84 5.45
N LYS A 95 -27.19 -13.72 4.46
CA LYS A 95 -26.02 -13.78 3.57
C LYS A 95 -25.77 -12.44 2.85
N SER A 96 -26.80 -11.80 2.36
CA SER A 96 -26.72 -10.51 1.70
C SER A 96 -26.27 -9.40 2.67
N PHE A 97 -26.87 -9.36 3.86
CA PHE A 97 -26.56 -8.41 4.91
C PHE A 97 -25.11 -8.51 5.37
N PHE A 98 -24.63 -9.71 5.68
CA PHE A 98 -23.26 -9.95 6.09
C PHE A 98 -22.28 -9.67 4.95
N SER A 99 -22.56 -10.11 3.73
CA SER A 99 -21.71 -9.89 2.56
C SER A 99 -21.43 -8.41 2.31
N LYS A 100 -22.43 -7.54 2.44
CA LYS A 100 -22.27 -6.09 2.24
C LYS A 100 -21.29 -5.51 3.28
N ARG A 101 -21.43 -5.89 4.54
CA ARG A 101 -20.61 -5.38 5.64
C ARG A 101 -19.17 -5.91 5.57
N ILE A 102 -19.01 -7.21 5.33
CA ILE A 102 -17.71 -7.86 5.17
C ILE A 102 -16.93 -7.20 4.01
N LYS A 103 -17.56 -7.12 2.82
CA LYS A 103 -16.94 -6.48 1.65
C LYS A 103 -16.58 -5.01 1.91
N GLY A 104 -17.45 -4.29 2.61
CA GLY A 104 -17.25 -2.88 2.95
C GLY A 104 -16.02 -2.67 3.85
N LEU A 105 -15.88 -3.48 4.91
CA LEU A 105 -14.74 -3.37 5.82
C LEU A 105 -13.44 -3.81 5.16
N ILE A 106 -13.44 -4.93 4.43
CA ILE A 106 -12.27 -5.42 3.69
C ILE A 106 -11.77 -4.34 2.73
N ARG A 107 -12.64 -3.73 1.92
CA ARG A 107 -12.26 -2.66 0.99
C ARG A 107 -11.60 -1.48 1.69
N ARG A 108 -12.18 -1.01 2.79
CA ARG A 108 -11.60 0.12 3.56
C ARG A 108 -10.22 -0.23 4.11
N ARG A 109 -10.05 -1.44 4.62
CA ARG A 109 -8.74 -1.89 5.14
C ARG A 109 -7.70 -2.02 4.03
N ILE A 110 -8.08 -2.55 2.87
CA ILE A 110 -7.20 -2.60 1.70
C ILE A 110 -6.78 -1.18 1.29
N ASP A 111 -7.72 -0.24 1.24
CA ASP A 111 -7.41 1.14 0.87
C ASP A 111 -6.45 1.82 1.85
N MET A 112 -6.57 1.52 3.14
CA MET A 112 -5.65 2.04 4.17
C MET A 112 -4.26 1.42 4.11
N ALA A 113 -4.15 0.15 3.67
CA ALA A 113 -2.91 -0.63 3.64
C ALA A 113 -2.30 -0.72 2.22
N ARG A 114 -2.82 0.04 1.26
CA ARG A 114 -2.38 -0.06 -0.14
C ARG A 114 -1.03 0.59 -0.40
N GLY A 115 -0.69 1.62 0.32
CA GLY A 115 0.57 2.34 0.21
C GLY A 115 1.28 2.42 1.55
N ASP A 116 2.57 2.70 1.53
CA ASP A 116 3.40 2.89 2.72
C ASP A 116 3.00 4.18 3.45
N ILE A 117 2.58 5.19 2.69
CA ILE A 117 1.97 6.40 3.23
C ILE A 117 0.45 6.29 3.13
N ARG A 118 -0.22 6.39 4.28
CA ARG A 118 -1.68 6.31 4.34
C ARG A 118 -2.35 7.49 3.65
N ILE A 119 -3.18 7.21 2.65
CA ILE A 119 -4.06 8.18 2.02
C ILE A 119 -5.45 8.10 2.67
N PRO A 120 -6.07 9.24 3.08
CA PRO A 120 -7.43 9.25 3.61
C PRO A 120 -8.46 8.67 2.63
N GLU A 121 -9.50 8.00 3.15
CA GLU A 121 -10.53 7.30 2.34
C GLU A 121 -11.21 8.23 1.32
N HIS A 122 -11.52 9.47 1.71
CA HIS A 122 -12.15 10.44 0.81
C HIS A 122 -11.26 10.77 -0.40
N LYS A 123 -9.94 10.90 -0.19
CA LYS A 123 -8.98 11.13 -1.27
C LYS A 123 -8.82 9.92 -2.17
N MET A 124 -8.80 8.70 -1.62
CA MET A 124 -8.82 7.48 -2.42
C MET A 124 -10.08 7.38 -3.30
N ASN A 125 -11.23 7.81 -2.78
CA ASN A 125 -12.47 7.86 -3.56
C ASN A 125 -12.42 8.94 -4.66
N GLU A 126 -11.79 10.09 -4.43
CA GLU A 126 -11.54 11.11 -5.45
C GLU A 126 -10.63 10.59 -6.57
N ILE A 127 -9.53 9.91 -6.21
CA ILE A 127 -8.61 9.28 -7.18
C ILE A 127 -9.36 8.29 -8.07
N ARG A 128 -10.23 7.45 -7.49
CA ARG A 128 -11.03 6.49 -8.26
C ARG A 128 -12.04 7.15 -9.19
N LYS A 129 -12.63 8.27 -8.78
CA LYS A 129 -13.58 9.02 -9.61
C LYS A 129 -12.89 9.75 -10.77
N ASN A 130 -11.65 10.18 -10.56
CA ASN A 130 -10.88 10.98 -11.54
C ASN A 130 -9.58 10.28 -11.97
N PRO A 131 -9.65 9.12 -12.66
CA PRO A 131 -8.46 8.33 -13.02
C PRO A 131 -7.57 8.99 -14.06
N LYS A 132 -7.94 10.15 -14.63
CA LYS A 132 -7.16 10.92 -15.60
C LYS A 132 -6.46 12.13 -14.98
N ASP A 133 -6.73 12.46 -13.72
CA ASP A 133 -6.10 13.60 -13.06
C ASP A 133 -4.66 13.23 -12.62
N LYS A 134 -3.69 13.82 -13.34
CA LYS A 134 -2.25 13.59 -13.09
C LYS A 134 -1.85 13.88 -11.65
N LYS A 135 -2.45 14.90 -11.02
CA LYS A 135 -2.16 15.31 -9.65
C LYS A 135 -2.62 14.25 -8.63
N MET A 136 -3.80 13.69 -8.84
CA MET A 136 -4.34 12.61 -8.00
C MET A 136 -3.57 11.30 -8.19
N ILE A 137 -3.20 10.98 -9.43
CA ILE A 137 -2.39 9.81 -9.75
C ILE A 137 -1.01 9.92 -9.11
N SER A 138 -0.33 11.08 -9.22
CA SER A 138 0.99 11.27 -8.60
C SER A 138 0.94 11.14 -7.09
N MET A 139 -0.13 11.63 -6.43
CA MET A 139 -0.31 11.47 -4.99
C MET A 139 -0.42 9.98 -4.59
N PHE A 140 -1.09 9.17 -5.41
CA PHE A 140 -1.19 7.73 -5.17
C PHE A 140 0.17 7.04 -5.35
N PHE A 141 0.89 7.31 -6.44
CA PHE A 141 2.20 6.70 -6.68
C PHE A 141 3.25 7.14 -5.65
N ASN A 142 3.22 8.39 -5.20
CA ASN A 142 4.13 8.88 -4.17
C ASN A 142 3.87 8.28 -2.79
N SER A 143 2.74 7.60 -2.59
CA SER A 143 2.44 6.88 -1.36
C SER A 143 3.01 5.46 -1.30
N ILE A 144 3.54 4.97 -2.42
CA ILE A 144 4.10 3.62 -2.55
C ILE A 144 5.62 3.73 -2.66
N PHE A 145 6.33 3.04 -1.78
CA PHE A 145 7.78 2.96 -1.85
C PHE A 145 8.21 1.71 -2.60
N LEU A 146 9.31 1.82 -3.30
CA LEU A 146 9.98 0.69 -3.92
C LEU A 146 11.16 0.27 -3.06
N SER A 147 11.39 -1.03 -2.95
CA SER A 147 12.60 -1.54 -2.30
C SER A 147 13.82 -1.23 -3.18
N ILE A 148 14.90 -0.73 -2.55
CA ILE A 148 16.16 -0.52 -3.25
C ILE A 148 16.81 -1.88 -3.59
N ASP A 149 16.54 -2.90 -2.77
CA ASP A 149 17.08 -4.25 -2.92
C ASP A 149 16.23 -5.12 -3.89
N ASP A 150 15.05 -4.63 -4.31
CA ASP A 150 14.30 -5.31 -5.37
C ASP A 150 15.12 -5.23 -6.68
N GLU A 151 15.40 -6.38 -7.24
CA GLU A 151 16.01 -6.49 -8.56
C GLU A 151 14.95 -6.19 -9.63
N PRO A 152 14.86 -4.95 -10.16
CA PRO A 152 14.14 -4.77 -11.40
C PRO A 152 14.91 -5.55 -12.44
N VAL A 153 14.28 -6.50 -13.06
CA VAL A 153 14.81 -7.24 -14.22
C VAL A 153 14.84 -6.26 -15.39
N ASN A 154 15.80 -5.36 -15.39
CA ASN A 154 16.18 -4.63 -16.59
C ASN A 154 16.97 -5.61 -17.46
N GLU A 155 16.86 -5.47 -18.78
CA GLU A 155 17.61 -6.28 -19.77
C GLU A 155 19.13 -6.30 -19.50
N TYR A 156 19.65 -5.40 -18.66
CA TYR A 156 21.06 -5.26 -18.27
C TYR A 156 21.39 -5.83 -16.88
N GLY A 157 20.41 -6.34 -16.11
CA GLY A 157 20.64 -6.94 -14.79
C GLY A 157 21.08 -5.95 -13.70
N GLU A 158 20.88 -4.66 -13.88
CA GLU A 158 21.26 -3.63 -12.92
C GLU A 158 20.18 -3.41 -11.86
N ASN A 159 20.58 -3.45 -10.59
CA ASN A 159 19.70 -3.16 -9.46
C ASN A 159 19.30 -1.68 -9.42
N LEU A 160 18.16 -1.37 -8.83
CA LEU A 160 17.65 0.00 -8.66
C LEU A 160 18.65 0.91 -7.93
N ALA A 161 19.45 0.34 -7.03
CA ALA A 161 20.51 1.04 -6.29
C ALA A 161 21.55 1.70 -7.21
N PHE A 162 21.90 1.08 -8.34
CA PHE A 162 22.85 1.64 -9.32
C PHE A 162 22.29 2.79 -10.14
N GLN A 163 20.95 2.92 -10.20
CA GLN A 163 20.29 3.99 -10.94
C GLN A 163 20.07 5.26 -10.10
N LEU A 164 20.26 5.18 -8.79
CA LEU A 164 20.13 6.32 -7.91
C LEU A 164 21.37 7.21 -7.99
N PRO A 165 21.24 8.48 -8.41
CA PRO A 165 22.39 9.38 -8.42
C PRO A 165 22.84 9.66 -7.00
N ASP A 166 24.12 9.42 -6.73
CA ASP A 166 24.74 9.85 -5.49
C ASP A 166 24.90 11.38 -5.51
N LYS A 167 24.18 12.04 -4.62
CA LYS A 167 24.24 13.50 -4.42
C LYS A 167 25.17 13.88 -3.28
N SER A 168 25.87 12.91 -2.68
CA SER A 168 26.85 13.22 -1.67
C SER A 168 28.00 14.00 -2.33
N GLU A 169 28.39 15.09 -1.70
CA GLU A 169 29.58 15.81 -2.14
C GLU A 169 30.80 14.90 -1.96
N PRO A 170 31.68 14.78 -2.98
CA PRO A 170 32.84 13.94 -2.84
C PRO A 170 33.68 14.42 -1.65
N TYR A 171 34.08 13.49 -0.83
CA TYR A 171 34.72 13.65 0.48
C TYR A 171 35.87 14.68 0.55
N ASN A 172 36.35 15.21 -0.57
CA ASN A 172 37.50 16.08 -0.67
C ASN A 172 37.33 17.35 -1.51
N ILE A 173 36.07 17.84 -1.73
CA ILE A 173 35.88 19.09 -2.50
C ILE A 173 36.63 20.27 -1.83
N GLN A 174 36.60 20.38 -0.52
CA GLN A 174 37.30 21.44 0.19
C GLN A 174 38.84 21.32 0.02
N LEU A 175 39.35 20.12 0.12
CA LEU A 175 40.78 19.85 -0.04
C LEU A 175 41.22 20.07 -1.50
N LEU A 176 40.38 19.66 -2.47
CA LEU A 176 40.60 19.92 -3.88
C LEU A 176 40.57 21.43 -4.17
N ASN A 177 39.64 22.18 -3.59
CA ASN A 177 39.57 23.64 -3.76
C ASN A 177 40.78 24.35 -3.18
N VAL A 178 41.30 23.92 -2.01
CA VAL A 178 42.52 24.46 -1.42
C VAL A 178 43.72 24.15 -2.30
N TYR A 179 43.82 22.94 -2.83
CA TYR A 179 44.88 22.54 -3.75
C TYR A 179 44.81 23.34 -5.06
N LEU A 180 43.65 23.48 -5.66
CA LEU A 180 43.42 24.26 -6.89
C LEU A 180 43.79 25.73 -6.68
N LYS A 181 43.40 26.34 -5.59
CA LYS A 181 43.77 27.73 -5.23
C LYS A 181 45.25 27.89 -5.10
N SER A 182 45.93 26.96 -4.44
CA SER A 182 47.39 26.96 -4.31
C SER A 182 48.11 26.88 -5.66
N LEU A 183 47.63 26.02 -6.55
CA LEU A 183 48.10 25.88 -7.92
C LEU A 183 47.88 27.14 -8.75
N MET A 184 46.70 27.71 -8.68
CA MET A 184 46.31 28.94 -9.39
C MET A 184 47.17 30.12 -8.96
N ASN A 185 47.37 30.32 -7.66
CA ASN A 185 48.23 31.38 -7.11
C ASN A 185 49.69 31.22 -7.54
N LYS A 186 50.14 30.00 -7.82
CA LYS A 186 51.53 29.73 -8.22
C LYS A 186 51.81 29.95 -9.70
N HIS A 187 50.80 29.79 -10.54
CA HIS A 187 50.95 29.74 -12.00
C HIS A 187 50.21 30.82 -12.77
N LEU A 188 49.24 31.54 -12.15
CA LEU A 188 48.44 32.56 -12.80
C LEU A 188 48.74 33.96 -12.29
N ASN A 189 48.55 34.97 -13.14
CA ASN A 189 48.57 36.35 -12.73
C ASN A 189 47.30 36.70 -11.89
N GLU A 190 47.39 37.74 -11.10
CA GLU A 190 46.34 38.16 -10.17
C GLU A 190 44.96 38.33 -10.85
N LYS A 191 44.93 38.92 -12.05
CA LYS A 191 43.72 39.10 -12.85
C LYS A 191 43.14 37.77 -13.40
N GLU A 192 44.01 36.89 -13.84
CA GLU A 192 43.61 35.54 -14.33
C GLU A 192 43.07 34.69 -13.21
N TYR A 193 43.69 34.79 -12.03
CA TYR A 193 43.25 34.12 -10.82
C TYR A 193 41.85 34.57 -10.41
N GLU A 194 41.57 35.89 -10.37
CA GLU A 194 40.26 36.41 -10.00
C GLU A 194 39.18 36.02 -11.00
N VAL A 195 39.46 36.11 -12.30
CA VAL A 195 38.48 35.69 -13.33
C VAL A 195 38.10 34.23 -13.20
N LEU A 196 39.09 33.33 -13.01
CA LEU A 196 38.80 31.92 -12.83
C LEU A 196 38.10 31.65 -11.52
N ARG A 197 38.48 32.29 -10.41
CA ARG A 197 37.85 32.17 -9.12
C ARG A 197 36.38 32.49 -9.17
N MET A 198 36.01 33.62 -9.80
CA MET A 198 34.62 34.07 -9.94
C MET A 198 33.81 33.21 -10.97
N SER A 199 34.44 32.80 -12.07
CA SER A 199 33.77 31.98 -13.08
C SER A 199 33.36 30.60 -12.57
N TYR A 200 34.21 30.00 -11.72
CA TYR A 200 33.94 28.67 -11.19
C TYR A 200 33.33 28.68 -9.78
N GLY A 201 33.29 29.83 -9.11
CA GLY A 201 32.73 29.94 -7.76
C GLY A 201 33.54 29.16 -6.72
N LEU A 202 34.86 29.23 -6.70
CA LEU A 202 35.69 28.39 -5.86
C LEU A 202 35.60 28.73 -4.35
N ASP A 203 35.23 29.95 -4.00
CA ASP A 203 35.01 30.44 -2.62
C ASP A 203 34.08 31.65 -2.59
N CYS A 204 33.41 31.91 -3.69
CA CYS A 204 32.41 32.94 -3.87
C CYS A 204 31.28 32.40 -4.76
N ASP A 205 30.25 33.17 -4.90
CA ASP A 205 29.16 32.83 -5.86
C ASP A 205 29.71 32.82 -7.30
N LYS A 206 29.11 31.95 -8.12
CA LYS A 206 29.47 31.83 -9.52
C LYS A 206 28.96 33.01 -10.29
N PHE A 207 29.82 33.76 -10.98
CA PHE A 207 29.46 34.90 -11.82
C PHE A 207 29.51 34.54 -13.30
N SER A 208 28.67 35.19 -14.07
CA SER A 208 28.68 35.06 -15.53
C SER A 208 29.80 35.92 -16.14
N ALA A 209 30.24 35.59 -17.35
CA ALA A 209 31.30 36.37 -18.06
C ALA A 209 30.98 37.86 -18.24
N LYS A 210 29.68 38.23 -18.24
CA LYS A 210 29.24 39.63 -18.34
C LYS A 210 29.35 40.40 -17.02
N GLU A 211 29.32 39.70 -15.90
CA GLU A 211 29.44 40.28 -14.55
C GLU A 211 30.91 40.42 -14.10
N ILE A 212 31.79 39.65 -14.75
CA ILE A 212 33.24 39.66 -14.45
C ILE A 212 33.97 40.68 -15.30
N ALA A 213 33.43 41.06 -16.47
CA ALA A 213 34.01 42.03 -17.41
C ALA A 213 33.83 43.46 -16.95
#